data_e85983cbfafeb31c8c8573b4d7599ea4
#
_entry.id   e85983cbfafeb31c8c8573b4d7599ea4
#
_cell.length_a   1.000
_cell.length_b   1.000
_cell.length_c   1.000
_cell.angle_alpha   90.00
_cell.angle_beta   90.00
_cell.angle_gamma   90.00
#
_symmetry.space_group_name_H-M   'P 1'
#
loop_
_entity.id
_entity.type
_entity.pdbx_description
1 polymer ?
#
loop_
_entity_poly.entity_id
_entity_poly.type
_entity_poly.pdbx_seq_one_letter_code
_entity_poly.pdbx_strand_id
1 'polypeptide(L)'
;FSIGASYESAQQKMARGMAGSAVLSVKAANGAIKTDELPPLSSIEAGVGVLKGTALYHENGYYETIDLIAADLTELDKINPPHLANGEKITDFTGSLVILPDRFTLKYGINKGDTIHLQINGATVPLQAADIANYDTVFLRHTRGATALLPLSTMAGLLDQTDGYSEILIKPAAGADTAVLKNEISAALPAPAYIVSEVVNEAQIAADARQKSMPFFLISFFSMTMSVFIIYSSYKVITLDRLPVIGTFRSIGAEKKTVTRIFLLESLLYGSAGGLLGIPLGIVVLKLILHGMGQSLSQGIEIPAVISPLSAVISFTMAVSVAFLS
;
A
#
# COMPACT_ATOMS: atom_id res chain seq x y z
N PHE A 1 -5.24 15.21 -2.38
CA PHE A 1 -5.18 14.35 -3.57
C PHE A 1 -3.90 13.48 -3.61
N SER A 2 -2.71 14.06 -3.50
CA SER A 2 -1.45 13.30 -3.61
C SER A 2 -1.25 12.25 -2.50
N ILE A 3 -1.68 12.49 -1.26
CA ILE A 3 -1.57 11.52 -0.16
C ILE A 3 -2.41 10.27 -0.47
N GLY A 4 -3.66 10.44 -0.91
CA GLY A 4 -4.54 9.33 -1.28
C GLY A 4 -3.96 8.50 -2.42
N ALA A 5 -3.49 9.15 -3.49
CA ALA A 5 -2.88 8.48 -4.64
C ALA A 5 -1.58 7.74 -4.27
N SER A 6 -0.76 8.33 -3.40
CA SER A 6 0.47 7.70 -2.90
C SER A 6 0.15 6.47 -2.04
N TYR A 7 -0.85 6.57 -1.18
CA TYR A 7 -1.32 5.46 -0.36
C TYR A 7 -1.88 4.32 -1.23
N GLU A 8 -2.74 4.63 -2.20
CA GLU A 8 -3.29 3.66 -3.15
C GLU A 8 -2.19 2.95 -3.93
N SER A 9 -1.23 3.70 -4.48
CA SER A 9 -0.09 3.14 -5.21
C SER A 9 0.77 2.21 -4.34
N ALA A 10 1.01 2.58 -3.07
CA ALA A 10 1.73 1.74 -2.13
C ALA A 10 0.98 0.43 -1.84
N GLN A 11 -0.34 0.52 -1.63
CA GLN A 11 -1.18 -0.66 -1.38
C GLN A 11 -1.25 -1.58 -2.59
N GLN A 12 -1.39 -1.04 -3.81
CA GLN A 12 -1.36 -1.82 -5.04
C GLN A 12 -0.01 -2.52 -5.23
N LYS A 13 1.10 -1.80 -5.04
CA LYS A 13 2.45 -2.38 -5.14
C LYS A 13 2.65 -3.52 -4.13
N MET A 14 2.19 -3.32 -2.91
CA MET A 14 2.27 -4.34 -1.86
C MET A 14 1.39 -5.55 -2.19
N ALA A 15 0.13 -5.34 -2.57
CA ALA A 15 -0.79 -6.41 -2.93
C ALA A 15 -0.26 -7.24 -4.11
N ARG A 16 0.27 -6.58 -5.14
CA ARG A 16 0.91 -7.26 -6.28
C ARG A 16 2.18 -8.01 -5.87
N GLY A 17 3.01 -7.43 -4.99
CA GLY A 17 4.18 -8.12 -4.45
C GLY A 17 3.81 -9.37 -3.68
N MET A 18 2.77 -9.32 -2.85
CA MET A 18 2.26 -10.48 -2.10
C MET A 18 1.64 -11.54 -3.02
N ALA A 19 0.96 -11.12 -4.08
CA ALA A 19 0.33 -12.02 -5.05
C ALA A 19 1.34 -12.66 -6.01
N GLY A 20 2.47 -11.97 -6.28
CA GLY A 20 3.38 -12.36 -7.34
C GLY A 20 2.69 -12.31 -8.71
N SER A 21 2.72 -13.41 -9.44
CA SER A 21 2.02 -13.58 -10.73
C SER A 21 0.64 -14.25 -10.59
N ALA A 22 0.19 -14.55 -9.36
CA ALA A 22 -1.15 -15.07 -9.13
C ALA A 22 -2.20 -13.97 -9.32
N VAL A 23 -3.28 -14.31 -10.02
CA VAL A 23 -4.39 -13.38 -10.29
C VAL A 23 -5.66 -13.80 -9.56
N LEU A 24 -5.89 -15.10 -9.46
CA LEU A 24 -7.05 -15.69 -8.80
C LEU A 24 -6.64 -16.59 -7.64
N SER A 25 -7.50 -16.66 -6.65
CA SER A 25 -7.41 -17.58 -5.52
C SER A 25 -8.71 -18.37 -5.42
N VAL A 26 -8.60 -19.67 -5.24
CA VAL A 26 -9.72 -20.57 -5.00
C VAL A 26 -9.59 -21.16 -3.60
N LYS A 27 -10.68 -21.10 -2.85
CA LYS A 27 -10.78 -21.65 -1.49
C LYS A 27 -12.02 -22.54 -1.38
N ALA A 28 -11.93 -23.61 -0.62
CA ALA A 28 -13.14 -24.28 -0.16
C ALA A 28 -13.82 -23.44 0.93
N ALA A 29 -15.14 -23.37 0.92
CA ALA A 29 -15.90 -22.66 1.97
C ALA A 29 -15.74 -23.35 3.33
N ASN A 30 -15.60 -24.66 3.34
CA ASN A 30 -15.34 -25.48 4.51
C ASN A 30 -14.23 -26.48 4.23
N GLY A 31 -13.19 -26.50 5.07
CA GLY A 31 -12.09 -27.43 4.98
C GLY A 31 -11.00 -27.03 3.97
N ALA A 32 -10.42 -28.02 3.34
CA ALA A 32 -9.30 -27.89 2.42
C ALA A 32 -9.73 -28.06 0.96
N ILE A 33 -8.94 -27.54 0.04
CA ILE A 33 -9.09 -27.74 -1.40
C ILE A 33 -7.87 -28.52 -1.93
N LYS A 34 -8.09 -29.45 -2.87
CA LYS A 34 -7.02 -30.19 -3.53
C LYS A 34 -6.74 -29.61 -4.90
N THR A 35 -5.50 -29.73 -5.35
CA THR A 35 -5.10 -29.24 -6.68
C THR A 35 -5.75 -30.00 -7.82
N ASP A 36 -6.13 -31.25 -7.62
CA ASP A 36 -6.85 -32.09 -8.60
C ASP A 36 -8.35 -31.72 -8.74
N GLU A 37 -8.89 -30.96 -7.81
CA GLU A 37 -10.25 -30.40 -7.91
C GLU A 37 -10.31 -29.22 -8.90
N LEU A 38 -9.18 -28.61 -9.24
CA LEU A 38 -9.15 -27.54 -10.24
C LEU A 38 -9.49 -28.08 -11.64
N PRO A 39 -10.35 -27.40 -12.40
CA PRO A 39 -10.64 -27.80 -13.76
C PRO A 39 -9.39 -27.70 -14.64
N PRO A 40 -9.13 -28.68 -15.52
CA PRO A 40 -7.98 -28.67 -16.43
C PRO A 40 -8.22 -27.69 -17.59
N LEU A 41 -8.07 -26.38 -17.31
CA LEU A 41 -8.27 -25.31 -18.29
C LEU A 41 -6.93 -24.91 -18.93
N SER A 42 -6.90 -24.76 -20.24
CA SER A 42 -5.72 -24.27 -20.97
C SER A 42 -5.38 -22.81 -20.67
N SER A 43 -6.32 -22.08 -20.08
CA SER A 43 -6.16 -20.71 -19.60
C SER A 43 -5.42 -20.61 -18.25
N ILE A 44 -5.12 -21.75 -17.58
CA ILE A 44 -4.33 -21.83 -16.36
C ILE A 44 -2.89 -22.26 -16.71
N GLU A 45 -1.90 -21.44 -16.37
CA GLU A 45 -0.48 -21.79 -16.51
C GLU A 45 0.01 -22.60 -15.30
N ALA A 46 -0.36 -22.18 -14.08
CA ALA A 46 0.01 -22.86 -12.85
C ALA A 46 -1.06 -22.66 -11.76
N GLY A 47 -1.27 -23.72 -10.97
CA GLY A 47 -2.08 -23.68 -9.77
C GLY A 47 -1.27 -24.16 -8.58
N VAL A 48 -1.02 -23.29 -7.59
CA VAL A 48 -0.16 -23.57 -6.43
C VAL A 48 -0.98 -23.64 -5.18
N GLY A 49 -0.98 -24.82 -4.54
CA GLY A 49 -1.62 -25.01 -3.25
C GLY A 49 -0.81 -24.37 -2.12
N VAL A 50 -1.49 -23.61 -1.26
CA VAL A 50 -0.87 -22.91 -0.12
C VAL A 50 -1.62 -23.24 1.15
N LEU A 51 -0.88 -23.65 2.18
CA LEU A 51 -1.37 -23.71 3.55
C LEU A 51 -1.14 -22.37 4.23
N LYS A 52 -2.17 -21.85 4.90
CA LYS A 52 -2.12 -20.61 5.66
C LYS A 52 -2.52 -20.83 7.10
N GLY A 53 -1.84 -20.19 8.01
CA GLY A 53 -2.13 -20.21 9.44
C GLY A 53 -1.66 -18.93 10.10
N THR A 54 -1.86 -18.86 11.39
CA THR A 54 -1.41 -17.76 12.23
C THR A 54 -0.71 -18.29 13.47
N ALA A 55 0.36 -17.61 13.86
CA ALA A 55 1.07 -17.85 15.10
C ALA A 55 1.20 -16.55 15.89
N LEU A 56 1.45 -16.69 17.18
CA LEU A 56 1.86 -15.59 18.03
C LEU A 56 3.33 -15.79 18.42
N TYR A 57 4.12 -14.78 18.19
CA TYR A 57 5.47 -14.67 18.73
C TYR A 57 5.40 -13.86 20.02
N HIS A 58 5.97 -14.40 21.09
CA HIS A 58 6.04 -13.72 22.37
C HIS A 58 7.47 -13.66 22.86
N GLU A 59 7.97 -12.45 23.02
CA GLU A 59 9.28 -12.22 23.63
C GLU A 59 9.28 -10.89 24.39
N ASN A 60 9.90 -10.90 25.59
CA ASN A 60 10.07 -9.73 26.44
C ASN A 60 8.76 -8.95 26.73
N GLY A 61 7.63 -9.67 26.85
CA GLY A 61 6.31 -9.08 27.11
C GLY A 61 5.60 -8.49 25.88
N TYR A 62 6.19 -8.61 24.70
CA TYR A 62 5.57 -8.20 23.45
C TYR A 62 4.95 -9.40 22.73
N TYR A 63 3.73 -9.22 22.21
CA TYR A 63 3.06 -10.18 21.36
C TYR A 63 3.00 -9.65 19.94
N GLU A 64 3.45 -10.45 18.99
CA GLU A 64 3.35 -10.13 17.58
C GLU A 64 2.73 -11.28 16.80
N THR A 65 1.75 -10.95 15.95
CA THR A 65 1.09 -11.95 15.11
C THR A 65 1.97 -12.24 13.89
N ILE A 66 2.21 -13.53 13.64
CA ILE A 66 2.93 -14.02 12.47
C ILE A 66 1.95 -14.79 11.60
N ASP A 67 1.84 -14.40 10.31
CA ASP A 67 1.13 -15.18 9.31
C ASP A 67 2.06 -16.31 8.85
N LEU A 68 1.58 -17.53 8.94
CA LEU A 68 2.32 -18.71 8.50
C LEU A 68 1.87 -19.06 7.08
N ILE A 69 2.84 -19.31 6.20
CA ILE A 69 2.61 -19.76 4.83
C ILE A 69 3.47 -20.99 4.59
N ALA A 70 2.90 -22.00 3.93
CA ALA A 70 3.64 -23.13 3.45
C ALA A 70 3.09 -23.56 2.07
N ALA A 71 4.00 -23.89 1.17
CA ALA A 71 3.72 -24.40 -0.17
C ALA A 71 4.87 -25.29 -0.63
N ASP A 72 4.66 -26.05 -1.69
CA ASP A 72 5.77 -26.63 -2.42
C ASP A 72 6.64 -25.52 -3.01
N LEU A 73 7.94 -25.50 -2.70
CA LEU A 73 8.83 -24.41 -3.12
C LEU A 73 8.98 -24.35 -4.65
N THR A 74 9.00 -25.51 -5.31
CA THR A 74 9.14 -25.60 -6.76
C THR A 74 7.92 -24.99 -7.47
N GLU A 75 6.73 -25.23 -6.90
CA GLU A 75 5.49 -24.64 -7.40
C GLU A 75 5.39 -23.16 -7.02
N LEU A 76 5.79 -22.79 -5.81
CA LEU A 76 5.78 -21.39 -5.36
C LEU A 76 6.71 -20.51 -6.20
N ASP A 77 7.86 -21.04 -6.63
CA ASP A 77 8.79 -20.34 -7.54
C ASP A 77 8.15 -19.92 -8.88
N LYS A 78 7.14 -20.65 -9.35
CA LYS A 78 6.43 -20.29 -10.58
C LYS A 78 5.52 -19.07 -10.45
N ILE A 79 5.09 -18.77 -9.22
CA ILE A 79 4.12 -17.71 -8.93
C ILE A 79 4.76 -16.56 -8.15
N ASN A 80 5.43 -16.85 -7.06
CA ASN A 80 5.95 -15.82 -6.15
C ASN A 80 7.20 -16.33 -5.41
N PRO A 81 8.36 -16.35 -6.06
CA PRO A 81 9.58 -16.91 -5.50
C PRO A 81 10.01 -16.15 -4.24
N PRO A 82 10.29 -16.85 -3.13
CA PRO A 82 10.88 -16.25 -1.95
C PRO A 82 12.35 -15.91 -2.18
N HIS A 83 12.77 -14.69 -1.83
CA HIS A 83 14.16 -14.25 -1.98
C HIS A 83 14.87 -14.24 -0.63
N LEU A 84 15.93 -15.04 -0.50
CA LEU A 84 16.78 -15.00 0.68
C LEU A 84 17.69 -13.75 0.67
N ALA A 85 18.00 -13.25 1.87
CA ALA A 85 18.85 -12.06 2.03
C ALA A 85 20.29 -12.27 1.53
N ASN A 86 20.78 -13.54 1.54
CA ASN A 86 22.08 -13.93 1.00
C ASN A 86 22.06 -14.16 -0.52
N GLY A 87 20.90 -14.10 -1.20
CA GLY A 87 20.75 -14.35 -2.62
C GLY A 87 20.78 -15.82 -3.03
N GLU A 88 20.88 -16.75 -2.07
CA GLU A 88 20.86 -18.18 -2.34
C GLU A 88 19.43 -18.70 -2.56
N LYS A 89 19.33 -19.89 -3.15
CA LYS A 89 18.04 -20.59 -3.25
C LYS A 89 17.80 -21.42 -1.99
N ILE A 90 16.52 -21.55 -1.63
CA ILE A 90 16.12 -22.41 -0.51
C ILE A 90 16.29 -23.86 -0.95
N THR A 91 17.12 -24.60 -0.20
CA THR A 91 17.36 -26.04 -0.37
C THR A 91 17.12 -26.77 0.95
N ASP A 92 16.78 -28.06 0.89
CA ASP A 92 16.60 -28.93 2.06
C ASP A 92 15.68 -28.37 3.15
N PHE A 93 14.60 -27.71 2.73
CA PHE A 93 13.65 -27.06 3.62
C PHE A 93 12.60 -28.06 4.15
N THR A 94 12.99 -28.83 5.17
CA THR A 94 12.15 -29.87 5.79
C THR A 94 12.30 -29.88 7.31
N GLY A 95 11.34 -30.44 8.04
CA GLY A 95 11.37 -30.51 9.50
C GLY A 95 10.98 -29.21 10.20
N SER A 96 11.41 -29.03 11.43
CA SER A 96 11.05 -27.87 12.28
C SER A 96 11.83 -26.60 11.91
N LEU A 97 11.78 -26.20 10.65
CA LEU A 97 12.46 -25.03 10.13
C LEU A 97 11.46 -23.89 9.85
N VAL A 98 11.97 -22.66 9.87
CA VAL A 98 11.23 -21.47 9.50
C VAL A 98 12.14 -20.48 8.81
N ILE A 99 11.62 -19.78 7.79
CA ILE A 99 12.28 -18.63 7.16
C ILE A 99 11.49 -17.39 7.53
N LEU A 100 12.20 -16.38 8.02
CA LEU A 100 11.65 -15.14 8.53
C LEU A 100 12.18 -13.96 7.72
N PRO A 101 11.40 -12.88 7.54
CA PRO A 101 11.89 -11.69 6.86
C PRO A 101 12.90 -10.92 7.72
N ASP A 102 13.86 -10.29 7.04
CA ASP A 102 14.96 -9.51 7.63
C ASP A 102 14.49 -8.46 8.64
N ARG A 103 13.37 -7.79 8.38
CA ARG A 103 12.81 -6.78 9.29
C ARG A 103 12.38 -7.34 10.63
N PHE A 104 11.80 -8.53 10.62
CA PHE A 104 11.40 -9.19 11.85
C PHE A 104 12.62 -9.69 12.62
N THR A 105 13.57 -10.29 11.91
CA THR A 105 14.80 -10.81 12.53
C THR A 105 15.66 -9.70 13.10
N LEU A 106 15.81 -8.58 12.41
CA LEU A 106 16.51 -7.39 12.92
C LEU A 106 15.84 -6.78 14.15
N LYS A 107 14.50 -6.74 14.17
CA LYS A 107 13.73 -6.19 15.30
C LYS A 107 13.95 -6.97 16.60
N TYR A 108 14.06 -8.29 16.51
CA TYR A 108 14.16 -9.18 17.67
C TYR A 108 15.56 -9.78 17.86
N GLY A 109 16.54 -9.41 17.06
CA GLY A 109 17.91 -9.91 17.15
C GLY A 109 18.05 -11.39 16.81
N ILE A 110 17.18 -11.93 15.95
CA ILE A 110 17.17 -13.34 15.55
C ILE A 110 18.19 -13.54 14.43
N ASN A 111 19.04 -14.54 14.58
CA ASN A 111 20.04 -14.92 13.58
C ASN A 111 19.70 -16.28 12.96
N LYS A 112 20.30 -16.55 11.80
CA LYS A 112 20.24 -17.88 11.18
C LYS A 112 20.75 -18.93 12.16
N GLY A 113 19.97 -19.98 12.34
CA GLY A 113 20.25 -21.08 13.27
C GLY A 113 19.62 -20.94 14.64
N ASP A 114 19.14 -19.76 15.03
CA ASP A 114 18.46 -19.55 16.31
C ASP A 114 17.13 -20.31 16.37
N THR A 115 16.77 -20.77 17.56
CA THR A 115 15.46 -21.39 17.78
C THR A 115 14.48 -20.36 18.30
N ILE A 116 13.37 -20.20 17.59
CA ILE A 116 12.25 -19.34 18.00
C ILE A 116 11.08 -20.19 18.47
N HIS A 117 10.29 -19.63 19.36
CA HIS A 117 9.10 -20.29 19.89
C HIS A 117 7.85 -19.58 19.38
N LEU A 118 7.07 -20.29 18.56
CA LEU A 118 5.80 -19.78 18.05
C LEU A 118 4.63 -20.47 18.71
N GLN A 119 3.65 -19.71 19.15
CA GLN A 119 2.39 -20.26 19.65
C GLN A 119 1.44 -20.47 18.47
N ILE A 120 1.16 -21.74 18.14
CA ILE A 120 0.28 -22.15 17.04
C ILE A 120 -0.84 -23.01 17.63
N ASN A 121 -2.08 -22.65 17.39
CA ASN A 121 -3.25 -23.36 17.93
C ASN A 121 -3.17 -23.62 19.46
N GLY A 122 -2.58 -22.68 20.21
CA GLY A 122 -2.42 -22.79 21.67
C GLY A 122 -1.21 -23.61 22.14
N ALA A 123 -0.50 -24.29 21.26
CA ALA A 123 0.73 -25.02 21.55
C ALA A 123 1.97 -24.19 21.21
N THR A 124 2.99 -24.25 22.07
CA THR A 124 4.29 -23.61 21.79
C THR A 124 5.16 -24.58 20.98
N VAL A 125 5.51 -24.18 19.77
CA VAL A 125 6.30 -24.96 18.82
C VAL A 125 7.68 -24.34 18.66
N PRO A 126 8.75 -25.05 18.95
CA PRO A 126 10.11 -24.61 18.64
C PRO A 126 10.41 -24.81 17.17
N LEU A 127 10.85 -23.74 16.50
CA LEU A 127 11.25 -23.74 15.10
C LEU A 127 12.64 -23.12 14.96
N GLN A 128 13.50 -23.71 14.15
CA GLN A 128 14.82 -23.18 13.90
C GLN A 128 14.79 -22.24 12.69
N ALA A 129 15.33 -21.04 12.83
CA ALA A 129 15.49 -20.09 11.74
C ALA A 129 16.48 -20.64 10.69
N ALA A 130 15.96 -21.23 9.62
CA ALA A 130 16.77 -21.85 8.57
C ALA A 130 17.54 -20.80 7.76
N ASP A 131 16.89 -19.70 7.45
CA ASP A 131 17.48 -18.57 6.76
C ASP A 131 16.67 -17.28 7.00
N ILE A 132 17.20 -16.16 6.51
CA ILE A 132 16.57 -14.85 6.57
C ILE A 132 16.22 -14.45 5.14
N ALA A 133 14.99 -14.06 4.92
CA ALA A 133 14.50 -13.59 3.62
C ALA A 133 14.41 -12.07 3.55
N ASN A 134 14.46 -11.53 2.36
CA ASN A 134 14.14 -10.13 2.10
C ASN A 134 12.66 -9.87 2.43
N TYR A 135 12.35 -8.65 2.87
CA TYR A 135 10.97 -8.22 3.05
C TYR A 135 10.34 -7.86 1.71
N ASP A 136 10.15 -8.86 0.86
CA ASP A 136 9.53 -8.78 -0.46
C ASP A 136 8.66 -10.01 -0.72
N THR A 137 8.04 -10.10 -1.88
CA THR A 137 7.25 -11.26 -2.36
C THR A 137 6.28 -11.80 -1.30
N VAL A 138 6.36 -13.07 -0.96
CA VAL A 138 5.48 -13.76 0.02
C VAL A 138 5.63 -13.22 1.46
N PHE A 139 6.72 -12.54 1.76
CA PHE A 139 6.99 -11.96 3.09
C PHE A 139 6.39 -10.58 3.31
N LEU A 140 5.82 -9.96 2.26
CA LEU A 140 5.10 -8.69 2.38
C LEU A 140 3.80 -8.86 3.18
N ARG A 141 3.42 -7.82 3.92
CA ARG A 141 2.21 -7.83 4.73
C ARG A 141 1.57 -6.45 4.82
N HIS A 142 0.23 -6.40 4.76
CA HIS A 142 -0.54 -5.16 4.90
C HIS A 142 -0.72 -4.67 6.35
N THR A 143 -0.49 -5.56 7.32
CA THR A 143 -0.73 -5.30 8.75
C THR A 143 0.56 -5.43 9.55
N ARG A 144 0.52 -5.04 10.81
CA ARG A 144 1.63 -5.28 11.75
C ARG A 144 1.87 -6.78 11.90
N GLY A 145 3.13 -7.15 12.11
CA GLY A 145 3.57 -8.53 12.23
C GLY A 145 4.49 -8.95 11.08
N ALA A 146 4.74 -10.22 10.98
CA ALA A 146 5.57 -10.81 9.95
C ALA A 146 4.84 -11.94 9.23
N THR A 147 5.32 -12.30 8.05
CA THR A 147 4.98 -13.55 7.38
C THR A 147 6.16 -14.48 7.51
N ALA A 148 5.92 -15.73 7.92
CA ALA A 148 6.93 -16.77 8.04
C ALA A 148 6.62 -17.90 7.07
N LEU A 149 7.66 -18.40 6.39
CA LEU A 149 7.55 -19.56 5.51
C LEU A 149 7.99 -20.81 6.27
N LEU A 150 7.15 -21.84 6.26
CA LEU A 150 7.40 -23.13 6.87
C LEU A 150 7.46 -24.23 5.80
N PRO A 151 8.14 -25.36 6.09
CA PRO A 151 8.02 -26.54 5.25
C PRO A 151 6.58 -27.06 5.20
N LEU A 152 6.13 -27.47 4.00
CA LEU A 152 4.75 -27.89 3.76
C LEU A 152 4.32 -29.02 4.71
N SER A 153 5.17 -30.03 4.88
CA SER A 153 4.90 -31.19 5.78
C SER A 153 4.75 -30.78 7.25
N THR A 154 5.58 -29.84 7.69
CA THR A 154 5.53 -29.33 9.07
C THR A 154 4.25 -28.54 9.30
N MET A 155 3.90 -27.66 8.38
CA MET A 155 2.69 -26.86 8.46
C MET A 155 1.42 -27.73 8.42
N ALA A 156 1.39 -28.74 7.55
CA ALA A 156 0.29 -29.69 7.45
C ALA A 156 0.05 -30.43 8.78
N GLY A 157 1.14 -30.86 9.45
CA GLY A 157 1.04 -31.48 10.77
C GLY A 157 0.59 -30.53 11.88
N LEU A 158 1.03 -29.26 11.85
CA LEU A 158 0.66 -28.25 12.86
C LEU A 158 -0.80 -27.79 12.74
N LEU A 159 -1.36 -27.83 11.54
CA LEU A 159 -2.75 -27.46 11.28
C LEU A 159 -3.70 -28.66 11.32
N ASP A 160 -3.19 -29.88 11.49
CA ASP A 160 -3.96 -31.13 11.34
C ASP A 160 -4.66 -31.21 9.95
N GLN A 161 -3.97 -30.70 8.94
CA GLN A 161 -4.47 -30.56 7.55
C GLN A 161 -3.50 -31.25 6.59
N THR A 162 -3.53 -32.58 6.61
CA THR A 162 -2.63 -33.42 5.80
C THR A 162 -3.13 -33.62 4.37
N ASP A 163 -4.39 -33.35 4.09
CA ASP A 163 -5.04 -33.59 2.79
C ASP A 163 -5.66 -32.31 2.25
N GLY A 164 -4.93 -31.66 1.32
CA GLY A 164 -5.34 -30.43 0.67
C GLY A 164 -4.71 -29.15 1.24
N TYR A 165 -5.15 -28.03 0.73
CA TYR A 165 -4.59 -26.69 0.96
C TYR A 165 -5.66 -25.72 1.48
N SER A 166 -5.24 -24.66 2.14
CA SER A 166 -6.13 -23.59 2.57
C SER A 166 -6.68 -22.79 1.38
N GLU A 167 -5.86 -22.65 0.35
CA GLU A 167 -6.24 -22.02 -0.93
C GLU A 167 -5.32 -22.50 -2.06
N ILE A 168 -5.79 -22.33 -3.29
CA ILE A 168 -4.97 -22.52 -4.48
C ILE A 168 -4.85 -21.18 -5.17
N LEU A 169 -3.60 -20.73 -5.36
CA LEU A 169 -3.26 -19.55 -6.15
C LEU A 169 -3.14 -19.91 -7.62
N ILE A 170 -3.76 -19.15 -8.50
CA ILE A 170 -3.83 -19.42 -9.93
C ILE A 170 -3.09 -18.34 -10.70
N LYS A 171 -2.12 -18.77 -11.49
CA LYS A 171 -1.44 -17.99 -12.51
C LYS A 171 -2.11 -18.24 -13.84
N PRO A 172 -2.63 -17.21 -14.53
CA PRO A 172 -3.23 -17.37 -15.84
C PRO A 172 -2.16 -17.61 -16.91
N ALA A 173 -2.52 -18.30 -17.97
CA ALA A 173 -1.70 -18.41 -19.17
C ALA A 173 -1.53 -17.03 -19.84
N ALA A 174 -0.45 -16.87 -20.61
CA ALA A 174 -0.15 -15.61 -21.29
C ALA A 174 -1.30 -15.20 -22.21
N GLY A 175 -1.84 -13.98 -21.99
CA GLY A 175 -2.96 -13.44 -22.78
C GLY A 175 -4.36 -13.91 -22.34
N ALA A 176 -4.50 -14.72 -21.30
CA ALA A 176 -5.80 -15.11 -20.76
C ALA A 176 -6.48 -13.92 -20.06
N ASP A 177 -7.77 -13.72 -20.34
CA ASP A 177 -8.59 -12.72 -19.67
C ASP A 177 -8.98 -13.23 -18.27
N THR A 178 -8.62 -12.48 -17.24
CA THR A 178 -8.88 -12.82 -15.83
C THR A 178 -10.38 -12.97 -15.53
N ALA A 179 -11.23 -12.13 -16.13
CA ALA A 179 -12.66 -12.17 -15.88
C ALA A 179 -13.29 -13.43 -16.51
N VAL A 180 -12.84 -13.79 -17.71
CA VAL A 180 -13.27 -15.03 -18.39
C VAL A 180 -12.81 -16.24 -17.58
N LEU A 181 -11.54 -16.29 -17.20
CA LEU A 181 -10.97 -17.38 -16.39
C LEU A 181 -11.70 -17.54 -15.05
N LYS A 182 -12.00 -16.42 -14.37
CA LYS A 182 -12.77 -16.44 -13.13
C LYS A 182 -14.16 -17.07 -13.32
N ASN A 183 -14.84 -16.72 -14.40
CA ASN A 183 -16.17 -17.28 -14.72
C ASN A 183 -16.09 -18.76 -15.06
N GLU A 184 -15.09 -19.20 -15.83
CA GLU A 184 -14.85 -20.61 -16.16
C GLU A 184 -14.62 -21.45 -14.89
N ILE A 185 -13.75 -21.00 -14.00
CA ILE A 185 -13.47 -21.68 -12.73
C ILE A 185 -14.71 -21.69 -11.83
N SER A 186 -15.42 -20.56 -11.74
CA SER A 186 -16.64 -20.48 -10.91
C SER A 186 -17.78 -21.33 -11.44
N ALA A 187 -17.83 -21.59 -12.73
CA ALA A 187 -18.79 -22.51 -13.33
C ALA A 187 -18.45 -23.98 -13.02
N ALA A 188 -17.15 -24.31 -12.99
CA ALA A 188 -16.70 -25.66 -12.66
C ALA A 188 -16.71 -25.95 -11.15
N LEU A 189 -16.47 -24.92 -10.33
CA LEU A 189 -16.43 -24.98 -8.86
C LEU A 189 -17.52 -24.06 -8.28
N PRO A 190 -18.79 -24.53 -8.23
CA PRO A 190 -19.89 -23.65 -7.90
C PRO A 190 -19.95 -23.25 -6.42
N ALA A 191 -20.37 -22.00 -6.17
CA ALA A 191 -20.73 -21.54 -4.84
C ALA A 191 -21.98 -22.32 -4.32
N PRO A 192 -22.12 -22.52 -3.00
CA PRO A 192 -21.27 -21.97 -1.93
C PRO A 192 -20.10 -22.88 -1.53
N ALA A 193 -19.86 -24.00 -2.20
CA ALA A 193 -18.81 -24.95 -1.82
C ALA A 193 -17.40 -24.36 -2.03
N TYR A 194 -17.24 -23.55 -3.08
CA TYR A 194 -15.97 -22.91 -3.42
C TYR A 194 -16.12 -21.40 -3.58
N ILE A 195 -15.08 -20.68 -3.23
CA ILE A 195 -14.98 -19.23 -3.35
C ILE A 195 -13.83 -18.91 -4.30
N VAL A 196 -14.17 -18.36 -5.45
CA VAL A 196 -13.19 -17.87 -6.44
C VAL A 196 -13.09 -16.36 -6.33
N SER A 197 -11.92 -15.86 -5.99
CA SER A 197 -11.69 -14.43 -5.78
C SER A 197 -10.41 -13.96 -6.48
N GLU A 198 -10.39 -12.69 -6.83
CA GLU A 198 -9.16 -12.04 -7.28
C GLU A 198 -8.20 -11.87 -6.11
N VAL A 199 -6.92 -12.22 -6.30
CA VAL A 199 -5.89 -12.05 -5.27
C VAL A 199 -5.65 -10.57 -5.01
N VAL A 200 -5.69 -9.74 -6.06
CA VAL A 200 -5.57 -8.29 -5.98
C VAL A 200 -6.87 -7.66 -6.47
N ASN A 201 -7.71 -7.23 -5.54
CA ASN A 201 -8.93 -6.50 -5.88
C ASN A 201 -8.62 -4.99 -5.93
N GLU A 202 -8.27 -4.49 -7.12
CA GLU A 202 -7.91 -3.07 -7.31
C GLU A 202 -9.06 -2.11 -6.94
N ALA A 203 -10.31 -2.50 -7.19
CA ALA A 203 -11.47 -1.69 -6.86
C ALA A 203 -11.62 -1.53 -5.33
N GLN A 204 -11.40 -2.59 -4.58
CA GLN A 204 -11.44 -2.55 -3.12
C GLN A 204 -10.27 -1.74 -2.55
N ILE A 205 -9.06 -1.93 -3.08
CA ILE A 205 -7.88 -1.13 -2.70
C ILE A 205 -8.13 0.36 -2.92
N ALA A 206 -8.69 0.73 -4.08
CA ALA A 206 -9.03 2.11 -4.38
C ALA A 206 -10.12 2.66 -3.44
N ALA A 207 -11.14 1.87 -3.10
CA ALA A 207 -12.19 2.25 -2.16
C ALA A 207 -11.63 2.47 -0.74
N ASP A 208 -10.80 1.55 -0.25
CA ASP A 208 -10.12 1.66 1.05
C ASP A 208 -9.18 2.87 1.09
N ALA A 209 -8.43 3.12 0.02
CA ALA A 209 -7.57 4.29 -0.09
C ALA A 209 -8.35 5.60 -0.04
N ARG A 210 -9.50 5.66 -0.73
CA ARG A 210 -10.41 6.82 -0.67
C ARG A 210 -10.93 7.04 0.74
N GLN A 211 -11.41 6.01 1.40
CA GLN A 211 -11.92 6.11 2.77
C GLN A 211 -10.84 6.60 3.75
N LYS A 212 -9.63 6.05 3.67
CA LYS A 212 -8.51 6.43 4.53
C LYS A 212 -7.94 7.81 4.19
N SER A 213 -8.14 8.31 2.97
CA SER A 213 -7.72 9.66 2.56
C SER A 213 -8.74 10.75 2.90
N MET A 214 -9.98 10.41 3.27
CA MET A 214 -11.05 11.35 3.60
C MET A 214 -10.68 12.36 4.70
N PRO A 215 -10.05 11.97 5.83
CA PRO A 215 -9.61 12.93 6.84
C PRO A 215 -8.63 13.96 6.31
N PHE A 216 -7.70 13.55 5.44
CA PHE A 216 -6.74 14.46 4.82
C PHE A 216 -7.42 15.44 3.85
N PHE A 217 -8.46 15.00 3.16
CA PHE A 217 -9.28 15.87 2.32
C PHE A 217 -9.98 16.95 3.15
N LEU A 218 -10.58 16.58 4.28
CA LEU A 218 -11.24 17.53 5.20
C LEU A 218 -10.22 18.54 5.77
N ILE A 219 -9.07 18.08 6.25
CA ILE A 219 -8.01 18.96 6.75
C ILE A 219 -7.56 19.93 5.66
N SER A 220 -7.39 19.45 4.42
CA SER A 220 -7.01 20.29 3.28
C SER A 220 -8.08 21.33 2.96
N PHE A 221 -9.35 20.97 3.03
CA PHE A 221 -10.47 21.88 2.81
C PHE A 221 -10.50 23.00 3.86
N PHE A 222 -10.38 22.66 5.14
CA PHE A 222 -10.32 23.66 6.21
C PHE A 222 -9.08 24.55 6.10
N SER A 223 -7.92 23.96 5.81
CA SER A 223 -6.67 24.73 5.60
C SER A 223 -6.80 25.71 4.46
N MET A 224 -7.41 25.29 3.36
CA MET A 224 -7.68 26.15 2.20
C MET A 224 -8.62 27.32 2.56
N THR A 225 -9.71 27.02 3.28
CA THR A 225 -10.65 28.05 3.73
C THR A 225 -9.98 29.10 4.62
N MET A 226 -9.15 28.64 5.56
CA MET A 226 -8.34 29.53 6.41
C MET A 226 -7.34 30.35 5.59
N SER A 227 -6.71 29.75 4.59
CA SER A 227 -5.77 30.47 3.71
C SER A 227 -6.46 31.59 2.92
N VAL A 228 -7.66 31.33 2.38
CA VAL A 228 -8.47 32.37 1.71
C VAL A 228 -8.79 33.52 2.65
N PHE A 229 -9.18 33.22 3.90
CA PHE A 229 -9.48 34.24 4.90
C PHE A 229 -8.25 35.09 5.25
N ILE A 230 -7.09 34.45 5.45
CA ILE A 230 -5.84 35.15 5.74
C ILE A 230 -5.43 36.08 4.59
N ILE A 231 -5.48 35.56 3.36
CA ILE A 231 -5.15 36.34 2.16
C ILE A 231 -6.09 37.54 2.05
N TYR A 232 -7.39 37.33 2.13
CA TYR A 232 -8.39 38.40 2.09
C TYR A 232 -8.14 39.48 3.17
N SER A 233 -7.92 39.07 4.42
CA SER A 233 -7.65 39.99 5.52
C SER A 233 -6.37 40.79 5.30
N SER A 234 -5.31 40.15 4.82
CA SER A 234 -4.03 40.79 4.52
C SER A 234 -4.16 41.81 3.39
N TYR A 235 -4.84 41.45 2.30
CA TYR A 235 -5.06 42.41 1.19
C TYR A 235 -5.93 43.59 1.61
N LYS A 236 -6.94 43.36 2.47
CA LYS A 236 -7.76 44.44 3.02
C LYS A 236 -6.92 45.47 3.78
N VAL A 237 -6.01 45.03 4.64
CA VAL A 237 -5.10 45.91 5.38
C VAL A 237 -4.16 46.64 4.43
N ILE A 238 -3.51 45.92 3.52
CA ILE A 238 -2.60 46.53 2.51
C ILE A 238 -3.33 47.59 1.66
N THR A 239 -4.57 47.33 1.24
CA THR A 239 -5.34 48.27 0.48
C THR A 239 -5.69 49.53 1.26
N LEU A 240 -6.04 49.41 2.54
CA LEU A 240 -6.30 50.55 3.44
C LEU A 240 -5.04 51.41 3.62
N ASP A 241 -3.87 50.81 3.82
CA ASP A 241 -2.61 51.52 3.92
C ASP A 241 -2.22 52.26 2.65
N ARG A 242 -2.67 51.79 1.47
CA ARG A 242 -2.39 52.41 0.16
C ARG A 242 -3.45 53.42 -0.29
N LEU A 243 -4.55 53.61 0.44
CA LEU A 243 -5.59 54.61 0.10
C LEU A 243 -5.05 56.02 -0.14
N PRO A 244 -4.11 56.56 0.67
CA PRO A 244 -3.53 57.86 0.44
C PRO A 244 -2.79 57.95 -0.91
N VAL A 245 -2.06 56.90 -1.28
CA VAL A 245 -1.31 56.82 -2.53
C VAL A 245 -2.28 56.75 -3.71
N ILE A 246 -3.35 55.98 -3.59
CA ILE A 246 -4.43 55.93 -4.58
C ILE A 246 -5.09 57.29 -4.77
N GLY A 247 -5.35 57.99 -3.67
CA GLY A 247 -5.89 59.35 -3.68
C GLY A 247 -4.98 60.33 -4.43
N THR A 248 -3.67 60.26 -4.18
CA THR A 248 -2.67 61.08 -4.92
C THR A 248 -2.66 60.81 -6.40
N PHE A 249 -2.65 59.53 -6.83
CA PHE A 249 -2.74 59.19 -8.25
C PHE A 249 -4.02 59.71 -8.93
N ARG A 250 -5.14 59.64 -8.24
CA ARG A 250 -6.41 60.17 -8.75
C ARG A 250 -6.45 61.67 -8.80
N SER A 251 -5.81 62.38 -7.86
CA SER A 251 -5.76 63.84 -7.85
C SER A 251 -4.93 64.43 -9.00
N ILE A 252 -3.94 63.71 -9.50
CA ILE A 252 -3.15 64.08 -10.68
C ILE A 252 -3.77 63.58 -12.00
N GLY A 253 -5.01 63.01 -11.96
CA GLY A 253 -5.80 62.66 -13.16
C GLY A 253 -5.73 61.19 -13.60
N ALA A 254 -5.17 60.27 -12.78
CA ALA A 254 -5.18 58.87 -13.17
C ALA A 254 -6.60 58.27 -13.19
N GLU A 255 -6.89 57.56 -14.28
CA GLU A 255 -8.18 56.87 -14.45
C GLU A 255 -8.33 55.71 -13.44
N LYS A 256 -9.55 55.52 -12.93
CA LYS A 256 -9.88 54.39 -12.04
C LYS A 256 -9.44 53.03 -12.62
N LYS A 257 -9.65 52.83 -13.95
CA LYS A 257 -9.24 51.59 -14.63
C LYS A 257 -7.74 51.33 -14.56
N THR A 258 -6.92 52.35 -14.66
CA THR A 258 -5.44 52.24 -14.59
C THR A 258 -5.00 51.82 -13.19
N VAL A 259 -5.55 52.48 -12.17
CA VAL A 259 -5.25 52.12 -10.77
C VAL A 259 -5.67 50.67 -10.49
N THR A 260 -6.89 50.27 -10.88
CA THR A 260 -7.36 48.89 -10.69
C THR A 260 -6.47 47.87 -11.41
N ARG A 261 -6.02 48.14 -12.65
CA ARG A 261 -5.11 47.26 -13.39
C ARG A 261 -3.77 47.05 -12.69
N ILE A 262 -3.21 48.10 -12.08
CA ILE A 262 -1.96 48.00 -11.32
C ILE A 262 -2.13 47.05 -10.16
N PHE A 263 -3.19 47.19 -9.37
CA PHE A 263 -3.45 46.28 -8.22
C PHE A 263 -3.73 44.83 -8.68
N LEU A 264 -4.46 44.64 -9.77
CA LEU A 264 -4.69 43.29 -10.31
C LEU A 264 -3.40 42.64 -10.80
N LEU A 265 -2.51 43.41 -11.47
CA LEU A 265 -1.21 42.89 -11.88
C LEU A 265 -0.33 42.55 -10.66
N GLU A 266 -0.34 43.39 -9.63
CA GLU A 266 0.37 43.13 -8.39
C GLU A 266 -0.14 41.85 -7.70
N SER A 267 -1.46 41.69 -7.59
CA SER A 267 -2.08 40.46 -7.04
C SER A 267 -1.72 39.21 -7.87
N LEU A 268 -1.70 39.35 -9.20
CA LEU A 268 -1.32 38.24 -10.09
C LEU A 268 0.15 37.86 -9.91
N LEU A 269 1.06 38.82 -9.72
CA LEU A 269 2.47 38.58 -9.46
C LEU A 269 2.67 37.85 -8.09
N TYR A 270 2.00 38.31 -7.04
CA TYR A 270 2.07 37.66 -5.74
C TYR A 270 1.44 36.26 -5.77
N GLY A 271 0.30 36.09 -6.41
CA GLY A 271 -0.37 34.81 -6.56
C GLY A 271 0.47 33.78 -7.34
N SER A 272 1.09 34.23 -8.45
CA SER A 272 1.96 33.38 -9.26
C SER A 272 3.27 33.03 -8.54
N ALA A 273 3.92 33.98 -7.89
CA ALA A 273 5.11 33.73 -7.08
C ALA A 273 4.81 32.78 -5.91
N GLY A 274 3.71 33.03 -5.18
CA GLY A 274 3.25 32.15 -4.11
C GLY A 274 2.93 30.72 -4.60
N GLY A 275 2.28 30.59 -5.75
CA GLY A 275 2.00 29.27 -6.36
C GLY A 275 3.27 28.54 -6.78
N LEU A 276 4.22 29.25 -7.42
CA LEU A 276 5.50 28.67 -7.84
C LEU A 276 6.37 28.20 -6.68
N LEU A 277 6.38 28.93 -5.57
CA LEU A 277 7.12 28.54 -4.36
C LEU A 277 6.36 27.51 -3.51
N GLY A 278 5.04 27.62 -3.47
CA GLY A 278 4.18 26.75 -2.66
C GLY A 278 4.18 25.29 -3.14
N ILE A 279 4.24 25.06 -4.44
CA ILE A 279 4.25 23.69 -5.00
C ILE A 279 5.50 22.91 -4.56
N PRO A 280 6.74 23.38 -4.73
CA PRO A 280 7.93 22.67 -4.25
C PRO A 280 7.92 22.46 -2.74
N LEU A 281 7.52 23.47 -1.96
CA LEU A 281 7.39 23.34 -0.49
C LEU A 281 6.36 22.28 -0.12
N GLY A 282 5.22 22.24 -0.80
CA GLY A 282 4.19 21.22 -0.61
C GLY A 282 4.70 19.82 -0.91
N ILE A 283 5.53 19.64 -1.93
CA ILE A 283 6.18 18.35 -2.25
C ILE A 283 7.15 17.93 -1.15
N VAL A 284 7.94 18.85 -0.62
CA VAL A 284 8.85 18.56 0.51
C VAL A 284 8.06 18.12 1.74
N VAL A 285 7.02 18.86 2.09
CA VAL A 285 6.13 18.50 3.22
C VAL A 285 5.46 17.15 3.00
N LEU A 286 4.97 16.87 1.78
CA LEU A 286 4.40 15.58 1.42
C LEU A 286 5.40 14.44 1.66
N LYS A 287 6.64 14.58 1.18
CA LYS A 287 7.70 13.58 1.37
C LYS A 287 8.00 13.35 2.85
N LEU A 288 8.07 14.40 3.65
CA LEU A 288 8.30 14.29 5.10
C LEU A 288 7.16 13.55 5.80
N ILE A 289 5.91 13.87 5.46
CA ILE A 289 4.73 13.18 6.01
C ILE A 289 4.74 11.70 5.62
N LEU A 290 4.96 11.38 4.34
CA LEU A 290 4.98 10.00 3.86
C LEU A 290 6.14 9.20 4.47
N HIS A 291 7.31 9.82 4.67
CA HIS A 291 8.43 9.18 5.34
C HIS A 291 8.09 8.84 6.81
N GLY A 292 7.51 9.80 7.55
CA GLY A 292 7.06 9.57 8.92
C GLY A 292 5.94 8.52 9.02
N MET A 293 4.99 8.54 8.09
CA MET A 293 3.94 7.51 8.00
C MET A 293 4.52 6.13 7.64
N GLY A 294 5.49 6.07 6.73
CA GLY A 294 6.15 4.84 6.34
C GLY A 294 6.83 4.15 7.52
N GLN A 295 7.47 4.91 8.39
CA GLN A 295 8.07 4.37 9.60
C GLN A 295 7.03 3.91 10.64
N SER A 296 5.91 4.63 10.77
CA SER A 296 4.91 4.36 11.81
C SER A 296 3.84 3.35 11.41
N LEU A 297 3.40 3.38 10.14
CA LEU A 297 2.24 2.60 9.66
C LEU A 297 2.63 1.35 8.87
N SER A 298 3.75 1.37 8.17
CA SER A 298 4.15 0.29 7.25
C SER A 298 5.43 -0.41 7.67
N GLN A 299 5.93 -0.18 8.88
CA GLN A 299 7.17 -0.81 9.37
C GLN A 299 8.33 -0.73 8.34
N GLY A 300 8.52 0.46 7.75
CA GLY A 300 9.62 0.73 6.82
C GLY A 300 9.31 0.48 5.34
N ILE A 301 8.06 0.35 4.93
CA ILE A 301 7.71 0.39 3.51
C ILE A 301 7.76 1.85 3.05
N GLU A 302 8.58 2.11 2.03
CA GLU A 302 8.60 3.42 1.39
C GLU A 302 7.31 3.63 0.61
N ILE A 303 6.49 4.60 1.06
CA ILE A 303 5.31 5.01 0.32
C ILE A 303 5.79 5.95 -0.79
N PRO A 304 5.64 5.56 -2.07
CA PRO A 304 6.08 6.41 -3.16
C PRO A 304 5.27 7.70 -3.19
N ALA A 305 5.95 8.84 -3.29
CA ALA A 305 5.28 10.13 -3.45
C ALA A 305 4.73 10.24 -4.88
N VAL A 306 3.45 9.95 -5.06
CA VAL A 306 2.76 10.13 -6.36
C VAL A 306 2.29 11.57 -6.47
N ILE A 307 2.92 12.32 -7.37
CA ILE A 307 2.58 13.70 -7.66
C ILE A 307 1.80 13.72 -8.97
N SER A 308 0.50 13.94 -8.89
CA SER A 308 -0.31 14.12 -10.09
C SER A 308 -0.05 15.51 -10.70
N PRO A 309 0.32 15.62 -11.99
CA PRO A 309 0.43 16.92 -12.67
C PRO A 309 -0.86 17.74 -12.57
N LEU A 310 -2.01 17.06 -12.62
CA LEU A 310 -3.31 17.69 -12.48
C LEU A 310 -3.48 18.37 -11.12
N SER A 311 -3.01 17.76 -10.04
CA SER A 311 -3.07 18.37 -8.69
C SER A 311 -2.20 19.62 -8.58
N ALA A 312 -1.05 19.64 -9.22
CA ALA A 312 -0.18 20.82 -9.29
C ALA A 312 -0.84 21.96 -10.05
N VAL A 313 -1.47 21.68 -11.21
CA VAL A 313 -2.21 22.67 -12.00
C VAL A 313 -3.40 23.23 -11.24
N ILE A 314 -4.18 22.37 -10.58
CA ILE A 314 -5.33 22.80 -9.75
C ILE A 314 -4.82 23.71 -8.62
N SER A 315 -3.77 23.33 -7.90
CA SER A 315 -3.21 24.10 -6.79
C SER A 315 -2.71 25.48 -7.27
N PHE A 316 -2.00 25.52 -8.39
CA PHE A 316 -1.55 26.79 -8.98
C PHE A 316 -2.72 27.69 -9.40
N THR A 317 -3.69 27.13 -10.11
CA THR A 317 -4.89 27.88 -10.55
C THR A 317 -5.66 28.44 -9.35
N MET A 318 -5.79 27.66 -8.28
CA MET A 318 -6.44 28.11 -7.04
C MET A 318 -5.66 29.23 -6.36
N ALA A 319 -4.33 29.13 -6.26
CA ALA A 319 -3.51 30.19 -5.67
C ALA A 319 -3.67 31.53 -6.42
N VAL A 320 -3.63 31.47 -7.75
CA VAL A 320 -3.83 32.67 -8.59
C VAL A 320 -5.27 33.19 -8.47
N SER A 321 -6.28 32.30 -8.47
CA SER A 321 -7.68 32.70 -8.36
C SER A 321 -7.99 33.38 -7.02
N VAL A 322 -7.47 32.85 -5.91
CA VAL A 322 -7.65 33.46 -4.59
C VAL A 322 -6.99 34.83 -4.52
N ALA A 323 -5.76 34.95 -5.04
CA ALA A 323 -5.06 36.24 -5.07
C ALA A 323 -5.77 37.27 -5.97
N PHE A 324 -6.43 36.85 -7.04
CA PHE A 324 -7.17 37.72 -7.93
C PHE A 324 -8.53 38.18 -7.36
N LEU A 325 -9.19 37.32 -6.58
CA LEU A 325 -10.50 37.60 -5.98
C LEU A 325 -10.40 38.38 -4.64
N SER A 326 -9.23 38.41 -4.00
CA SER A 326 -8.97 39.14 -2.75
C SER A 326 -8.72 40.63 -2.99
#